data_72db1a7d888c20dfa3d552e3fa044e51
#
_entry.id   72db1a7d888c20dfa3d552e3fa044e51
#
_cell.length_a   1.000
_cell.length_b   1.000
_cell.length_c   1.000
_cell.angle_alpha   90.00
_cell.angle_beta   90.00
_cell.angle_gamma   90.00
#
_symmetry.space_group_name_H-M   'P 1'
#
loop_
_entity.id
_entity.type
_entity.pdbx_description
1 polymer ?
#
loop_
_entity_poly.entity_id
_entity_poly.type
_entity_poly.pdbx_seq_one_letter_code
_entity_poly.pdbx_strand_id
1 'polypeptide(L)'
;MTDIEIIKKLQKQREKKFLELMAHFDEQALRNWIHEFWLRHQSYKSGLKYDYTNICLSFLIEDDMARNIHLLEFKEFYNGMREAWRTAQGEKFVIPSYIDGWFISTLAPDHCPPQKKYSRRHIGLFEHVTCYCIYTASKYSPFKANRDDKNVPNSICDFVAEEIGLDFTTVKRMWLHRDRYLFPKIKRGH
;
A
#
# COMPACT_ATOMS: atom_id res chain seq x y z
N MET A 1 -7.07 -12.96 31.44
CA MET A 1 -7.09 -12.56 30.02
C MET A 1 -5.68 -12.19 29.66
N THR A 2 -5.06 -12.88 28.73
CA THR A 2 -3.68 -12.61 28.31
C THR A 2 -3.64 -11.36 27.44
N ASP A 3 -2.48 -10.67 27.37
CA ASP A 3 -2.31 -9.47 26.51
C ASP A 3 -2.68 -9.76 25.05
N ILE A 4 -2.41 -10.99 24.58
CA ILE A 4 -2.78 -11.45 23.23
C ILE A 4 -4.30 -11.50 23.06
N GLU A 5 -5.07 -11.90 24.06
CA GLU A 5 -6.55 -11.91 23.99
C GLU A 5 -7.12 -10.50 23.97
N ILE A 6 -6.50 -9.59 24.71
CA ILE A 6 -6.86 -8.15 24.70
C ILE A 6 -6.62 -7.55 23.33
N ILE A 7 -5.44 -7.78 22.73
CA ILE A 7 -5.10 -7.29 21.40
C ILE A 7 -6.06 -7.83 20.35
N LYS A 8 -6.35 -9.13 20.34
CA LYS A 8 -7.31 -9.75 19.42
C LYS A 8 -8.72 -9.17 19.59
N LYS A 9 -9.15 -8.89 20.83
CA LYS A 9 -10.44 -8.27 21.10
C LYS A 9 -10.52 -6.85 20.58
N LEU A 10 -9.47 -6.06 20.76
CA LEU A 10 -9.38 -4.69 20.27
C LEU A 10 -9.34 -4.65 18.74
N GLN A 11 -8.60 -5.55 18.09
CA GLN A 11 -8.58 -5.67 16.64
C GLN A 11 -9.97 -6.00 16.10
N LYS A 12 -10.66 -6.96 16.70
CA LYS A 12 -12.02 -7.35 16.31
C LYS A 12 -13.04 -6.23 16.51
N GLN A 13 -12.90 -5.44 17.58
CA GLN A 13 -13.75 -4.26 17.81
C GLN A 13 -13.46 -3.15 16.79
N ARG A 14 -12.20 -2.92 16.43
CA ARG A 14 -11.82 -1.96 15.36
C ARG A 14 -12.36 -2.40 14.01
N GLU A 15 -12.20 -3.69 13.66
CA GLU A 15 -12.78 -4.24 12.43
C GLU A 15 -14.31 -4.08 12.39
N LYS A 16 -15.00 -4.39 13.49
CA LYS A 16 -16.46 -4.24 13.57
C LYS A 16 -16.88 -2.78 13.39
N LYS A 17 -16.26 -1.85 14.12
CA LYS A 17 -16.54 -0.41 14.00
C LYS A 17 -16.23 0.13 12.61
N PHE A 18 -15.17 -0.37 12.00
CA PHE A 18 -14.80 -0.02 10.64
C PHE A 18 -15.82 -0.54 9.63
N LEU A 19 -16.27 -1.80 9.76
CA LEU A 19 -17.32 -2.38 8.91
C LEU A 19 -18.66 -1.64 9.07
N GLU A 20 -19.00 -1.19 10.27
CA GLU A 20 -20.19 -0.37 10.53
C GLU A 20 -20.10 1.01 9.82
N LEU A 21 -18.93 1.64 9.87
CA LEU A 21 -18.66 2.88 9.12
C LEU A 21 -18.73 2.65 7.59
N MET A 22 -18.25 1.51 7.13
CA MET A 22 -18.23 1.15 5.71
C MET A 22 -19.58 0.69 5.17
N ALA A 23 -20.52 0.25 6.03
CA ALA A 23 -21.90 -0.08 5.64
C ALA A 23 -22.67 1.11 5.06
N HIS A 24 -22.23 2.34 5.40
CA HIS A 24 -22.77 3.60 4.86
C HIS A 24 -21.87 4.21 3.77
N PHE A 25 -20.93 3.44 3.25
CA PHE A 25 -19.94 3.91 2.28
C PHE A 25 -20.55 3.88 0.88
N ASP A 26 -21.02 5.02 0.43
CA ASP A 26 -21.56 5.22 -0.90
C ASP A 26 -20.45 5.39 -1.97
N GLU A 27 -20.86 5.48 -3.23
CA GLU A 27 -19.93 5.68 -4.34
C GLU A 27 -19.10 6.95 -4.18
N GLN A 28 -19.69 8.04 -3.71
CA GLN A 28 -18.98 9.30 -3.55
C GLN A 28 -17.91 9.21 -2.45
N ALA A 29 -18.21 8.55 -1.35
CA ALA A 29 -17.24 8.30 -0.29
C ALA A 29 -16.07 7.44 -0.79
N LEU A 30 -16.34 6.42 -1.60
CA LEU A 30 -15.31 5.60 -2.22
C LEU A 30 -14.43 6.42 -3.18
N ARG A 31 -15.03 7.23 -4.05
CA ARG A 31 -14.31 8.11 -4.97
C ARG A 31 -13.41 9.09 -4.22
N ASN A 32 -13.93 9.71 -3.17
CA ASN A 32 -13.14 10.60 -2.32
C ASN A 32 -11.98 9.87 -1.64
N TRP A 33 -12.19 8.65 -1.15
CA TRP A 33 -11.12 7.84 -0.56
C TRP A 33 -10.05 7.47 -1.61
N ILE A 34 -10.44 7.07 -2.82
CA ILE A 34 -9.51 6.78 -3.93
C ILE A 34 -8.71 8.03 -4.28
N HIS A 35 -9.38 9.20 -4.37
CA HIS A 35 -8.72 10.47 -4.63
C HIS A 35 -7.67 10.79 -3.56
N GLU A 36 -8.03 10.72 -2.27
CA GLU A 36 -7.11 10.94 -1.14
C GLU A 36 -5.96 9.95 -1.14
N PHE A 37 -6.24 8.68 -1.45
CA PHE A 37 -5.20 7.66 -1.60
C PHE A 37 -4.19 8.09 -2.67
N TRP A 38 -4.66 8.53 -3.86
CA TRP A 38 -3.80 8.94 -4.95
C TRP A 38 -3.14 10.29 -4.72
N LEU A 39 -3.73 11.20 -3.97
CA LEU A 39 -3.06 12.43 -3.52
C LEU A 39 -1.79 12.11 -2.72
N ARG A 40 -1.84 11.14 -1.84
CA ARG A 40 -0.66 10.66 -1.08
C ARG A 40 0.39 10.00 -1.96
N HIS A 41 -0.01 9.53 -3.13
CA HIS A 41 0.85 8.84 -4.09
C HIS A 41 1.06 9.65 -5.40
N GLN A 42 0.95 10.97 -5.34
CA GLN A 42 1.01 11.86 -6.53
C GLN A 42 2.26 11.69 -7.39
N SER A 43 3.40 11.32 -6.79
CA SER A 43 4.63 11.03 -7.50
C SER A 43 4.51 9.93 -8.55
N TYR A 44 3.47 9.08 -8.45
CA TYR A 44 3.18 8.05 -9.45
C TYR A 44 2.39 8.57 -10.64
N LYS A 45 1.46 9.53 -10.41
CA LYS A 45 0.66 10.13 -11.48
C LYS A 45 1.51 10.90 -12.49
N SER A 46 2.51 11.62 -12.00
CA SER A 46 3.28 12.56 -12.83
C SER A 46 4.40 11.91 -13.64
N GLY A 47 4.70 10.63 -13.45
CA GLY A 47 5.86 9.98 -14.05
C GLY A 47 7.21 10.57 -13.59
N LEU A 48 7.17 11.59 -12.75
CA LEU A 48 8.28 12.31 -12.17
C LEU A 48 8.64 11.65 -10.83
N LYS A 49 9.86 11.79 -10.41
CA LYS A 49 10.52 11.22 -9.23
C LYS A 49 9.57 10.63 -8.18
N TYR A 50 9.65 9.32 -7.97
CA TYR A 50 8.90 8.65 -6.90
C TYR A 50 9.27 9.27 -5.56
N ASP A 51 8.26 9.67 -4.79
CA ASP A 51 8.45 10.02 -3.38
C ASP A 51 8.45 8.73 -2.54
N TYR A 52 9.63 8.16 -2.43
CA TYR A 52 9.82 6.90 -1.69
C TYR A 52 9.51 7.05 -0.20
N THR A 53 9.64 8.26 0.36
CA THR A 53 9.30 8.53 1.75
C THR A 53 7.81 8.39 1.99
N ASN A 54 6.98 9.01 1.16
CA ASN A 54 5.52 8.90 1.26
C ASN A 54 5.03 7.47 0.99
N ILE A 55 5.68 6.75 0.07
CA ILE A 55 5.36 5.34 -0.17
C ILE A 55 5.64 4.50 1.07
N CYS A 56 6.83 4.64 1.65
CA CYS A 56 7.21 3.90 2.84
C CYS A 56 6.35 4.30 4.05
N LEU A 57 5.98 5.58 4.17
CA LEU A 57 5.09 6.05 5.21
C LEU A 57 3.69 5.41 5.09
N SER A 58 3.15 5.28 3.88
CA SER A 58 1.87 4.57 3.69
C SER A 58 1.98 3.10 4.06
N PHE A 59 3.08 2.42 3.75
CA PHE A 59 3.31 1.04 4.19
C PHE A 59 3.36 0.90 5.72
N LEU A 60 3.89 1.90 6.43
CA LEU A 60 3.90 1.91 7.90
C LEU A 60 2.50 2.14 8.46
N ILE A 61 1.77 3.13 7.93
CA ILE A 61 0.43 3.49 8.41
C ILE A 61 -0.57 2.34 8.18
N GLU A 62 -0.44 1.63 7.06
CA GLU A 62 -1.37 0.58 6.64
C GLU A 62 -0.94 -0.82 7.09
N ASP A 63 0.15 -0.93 7.87
CA ASP A 63 0.74 -2.19 8.37
C ASP A 63 1.05 -3.19 7.24
N ASP A 64 1.45 -2.68 6.07
CA ASP A 64 1.74 -3.50 4.88
C ASP A 64 3.24 -3.68 4.61
N MET A 65 4.07 -3.22 5.54
CA MET A 65 5.53 -3.25 5.38
C MET A 65 6.09 -4.68 5.35
N ALA A 66 5.48 -5.61 6.08
CA ALA A 66 5.92 -7.00 6.11
C ALA A 66 5.93 -7.64 4.70
N ARG A 67 4.97 -7.26 3.84
CA ARG A 67 4.89 -7.72 2.44
C ARG A 67 5.89 -7.04 1.54
N ASN A 68 6.29 -5.83 1.88
CA ASN A 68 7.13 -4.95 1.07
C ASN A 68 8.57 -4.85 1.57
N ILE A 69 8.94 -5.61 2.61
CA ILE A 69 10.26 -5.54 3.24
C ILE A 69 11.42 -5.78 2.27
N HIS A 70 11.20 -6.60 1.23
CA HIS A 70 12.20 -6.86 0.19
C HIS A 70 12.56 -5.61 -0.62
N LEU A 71 11.71 -4.56 -0.60
CA LEU A 71 12.00 -3.28 -1.25
C LEU A 71 13.15 -2.54 -0.57
N LEU A 72 13.41 -2.82 0.72
CA LEU A 72 14.51 -2.20 1.47
C LEU A 72 15.90 -2.61 0.96
N GLU A 73 15.99 -3.61 0.09
CA GLU A 73 17.22 -3.94 -0.64
C GLU A 73 17.61 -2.89 -1.70
N PHE A 74 16.68 -1.97 -2.01
CA PHE A 74 16.93 -0.89 -2.96
C PHE A 74 17.22 0.42 -2.24
N LYS A 75 18.25 1.15 -2.71
CA LYS A 75 18.73 2.39 -2.09
C LYS A 75 17.62 3.41 -1.86
N GLU A 76 16.73 3.56 -2.83
CA GLU A 76 15.65 4.54 -2.79
C GLU A 76 14.64 4.21 -1.69
N PHE A 77 14.21 2.95 -1.61
CA PHE A 77 13.29 2.48 -0.56
C PHE A 77 13.95 2.47 0.82
N TYR A 78 15.21 2.08 0.89
CA TYR A 78 15.99 2.13 2.13
C TYR A 78 16.02 3.55 2.70
N ASN A 79 16.36 4.54 1.87
CA ASN A 79 16.39 5.94 2.30
C ASN A 79 14.99 6.47 2.61
N GLY A 80 14.00 6.17 1.75
CA GLY A 80 12.61 6.54 1.97
C GLY A 80 12.05 5.97 3.27
N MET A 81 12.36 4.72 3.61
CA MET A 81 11.93 4.10 4.87
C MET A 81 12.57 4.77 6.09
N ARG A 82 13.85 5.14 6.02
CA ARG A 82 14.50 5.86 7.13
C ARG A 82 13.83 7.20 7.40
N GLU A 83 13.48 7.95 6.37
CA GLU A 83 12.75 9.22 6.52
C GLU A 83 11.31 8.99 6.98
N ALA A 84 10.61 8.01 6.41
CA ALA A 84 9.25 7.64 6.83
C ALA A 84 9.21 7.23 8.31
N TRP A 85 10.20 6.47 8.78
CA TRP A 85 10.32 6.10 10.19
C TRP A 85 10.46 7.33 11.09
N ARG A 86 11.34 8.29 10.74
CA ARG A 86 11.49 9.54 11.48
C ARG A 86 10.21 10.35 11.52
N THR A 87 9.52 10.46 10.40
CA THR A 87 8.23 11.15 10.31
C THR A 87 7.19 10.47 11.18
N ALA A 88 7.07 9.14 11.11
CA ALA A 88 6.13 8.37 11.90
C ALA A 88 6.39 8.51 13.42
N GLN A 89 7.64 8.54 13.85
CA GLN A 89 8.01 8.79 15.24
C GLN A 89 7.61 10.20 15.69
N GLY A 90 7.85 11.22 14.86
CA GLY A 90 7.44 12.60 15.14
C GLY A 90 5.92 12.76 15.26
N GLU A 91 5.17 12.06 14.43
CA GLU A 91 3.69 12.06 14.40
C GLU A 91 3.08 11.06 15.41
N LYS A 92 3.91 10.32 16.17
CA LYS A 92 3.48 9.31 17.16
C LYS A 92 2.63 8.17 16.55
N PHE A 93 2.90 7.79 15.32
CA PHE A 93 2.31 6.59 14.73
C PHE A 93 2.87 5.32 15.40
N VAL A 94 2.02 4.30 15.47
CA VAL A 94 2.48 2.98 15.94
C VAL A 94 3.28 2.32 14.84
N ILE A 95 4.59 2.18 15.08
CA ILE A 95 5.50 1.52 14.14
C ILE A 95 5.62 0.04 14.52
N PRO A 96 5.55 -0.90 13.56
CA PRO A 96 5.79 -2.31 13.83
C PRO A 96 7.19 -2.55 14.39
N SER A 97 7.31 -3.37 15.45
CA SER A 97 8.58 -3.60 16.17
C SER A 97 9.71 -4.14 15.28
N TYR A 98 9.38 -4.92 14.24
CA TYR A 98 10.39 -5.40 13.28
C TYR A 98 10.97 -4.29 12.42
N ILE A 99 10.23 -3.19 12.18
CA ILE A 99 10.74 -2.00 11.50
C ILE A 99 11.61 -1.16 12.44
N ASP A 100 11.22 -1.05 13.72
CA ASP A 100 12.09 -0.42 14.73
C ASP A 100 13.43 -1.16 14.83
N GLY A 101 13.39 -2.48 14.92
CA GLY A 101 14.58 -3.32 14.93
C GLY A 101 15.44 -3.16 13.67
N TRP A 102 14.80 -3.11 12.49
CA TRP A 102 15.49 -2.82 11.23
C TRP A 102 16.14 -1.43 11.26
N PHE A 103 15.41 -0.39 11.68
CA PHE A 103 15.96 0.96 11.74
C PHE A 103 17.17 1.04 12.68
N ILE A 104 17.08 0.46 13.87
CA ILE A 104 18.18 0.41 14.82
C ILE A 104 19.40 -0.28 14.21
N SER A 105 19.21 -1.40 13.48
CA SER A 105 20.30 -2.09 12.81
C SER A 105 21.00 -1.22 11.75
N THR A 106 20.28 -0.27 11.14
CA THR A 106 20.87 0.66 10.17
C THR A 106 21.75 1.74 10.79
N LEU A 107 21.75 1.88 12.11
CA LEU A 107 22.58 2.83 12.85
C LEU A 107 23.91 2.21 13.28
N ALA A 108 24.12 0.91 13.09
CA ALA A 108 25.37 0.24 13.43
C ALA A 108 26.53 0.83 12.60
N PRO A 109 27.74 1.01 13.22
CA PRO A 109 28.88 1.65 12.55
C PRO A 109 29.37 0.90 11.31
N ASP A 110 29.16 -0.41 11.27
CA ASP A 110 29.54 -1.33 10.18
C ASP A 110 28.41 -1.54 9.16
N HIS A 111 27.26 -0.88 9.34
CA HIS A 111 26.14 -1.04 8.43
C HIS A 111 26.42 -0.42 7.06
N CYS A 112 26.34 -1.24 6.01
CA CYS A 112 26.46 -0.80 4.63
C CYS A 112 25.08 -0.61 4.00
N PRO A 113 24.66 0.63 3.69
CA PRO A 113 23.42 0.87 2.97
C PRO A 113 23.40 0.18 1.60
N PRO A 114 22.27 -0.31 1.13
CA PRO A 114 22.15 -0.95 -0.17
C PRO A 114 22.52 0.03 -1.29
N GLN A 115 23.31 -0.45 -2.25
CA GLN A 115 23.73 0.31 -3.42
C GLN A 115 22.85 0.05 -4.66
N LYS A 116 22.07 -1.03 -4.60
CA LYS A 116 21.19 -1.45 -5.69
C LYS A 116 20.13 -0.40 -5.94
N LYS A 117 20.08 0.12 -7.15
CA LYS A 117 19.05 1.09 -7.56
C LYS A 117 17.76 0.37 -7.91
N TYR A 118 16.64 0.93 -7.49
CA TYR A 118 15.33 0.49 -7.92
C TYR A 118 15.14 0.83 -9.40
N SER A 119 14.63 -0.13 -10.15
CA SER A 119 14.19 0.14 -11.53
C SER A 119 12.77 -0.40 -11.71
N ARG A 120 11.96 0.29 -12.53
CA ARG A 120 10.59 -0.13 -12.87
C ARG A 120 10.51 -1.56 -13.41
N ARG A 121 11.61 -2.10 -13.94
CA ARG A 121 11.65 -3.47 -14.44
C ARG A 121 11.63 -4.54 -13.35
N HIS A 122 11.98 -4.18 -12.11
CA HIS A 122 12.06 -5.13 -11.01
C HIS A 122 10.70 -5.40 -10.36
N ILE A 123 9.90 -4.35 -10.20
CA ILE A 123 8.54 -4.45 -9.66
C ILE A 123 7.75 -3.35 -10.35
N GLY A 124 6.60 -3.66 -10.91
CA GLY A 124 5.67 -2.66 -11.42
C GLY A 124 5.09 -1.86 -10.26
N LEU A 125 5.83 -0.85 -9.78
CA LEU A 125 5.44 -0.11 -8.58
C LEU A 125 4.14 0.65 -8.79
N PHE A 126 3.95 1.22 -9.99
CA PHE A 126 2.68 1.84 -10.35
C PHE A 126 1.54 0.82 -10.32
N GLU A 127 1.76 -0.35 -10.90
CA GLU A 127 0.84 -1.47 -10.90
C GLU A 127 0.61 -2.00 -9.49
N HIS A 128 1.66 -2.04 -8.65
CA HIS A 128 1.53 -2.44 -7.24
C HIS A 128 0.60 -1.49 -6.50
N VAL A 129 0.84 -0.17 -6.57
CA VAL A 129 0.01 0.84 -5.91
C VAL A 129 -1.42 0.82 -6.44
N THR A 130 -1.60 0.67 -7.76
CA THR A 130 -2.92 0.52 -8.38
C THR A 130 -3.66 -0.70 -7.84
N CYS A 131 -3.00 -1.86 -7.83
CA CYS A 131 -3.59 -3.10 -7.31
C CYS A 131 -3.86 -3.02 -5.81
N TYR A 132 -3.00 -2.35 -5.05
CA TYR A 132 -3.16 -2.16 -3.61
C TYR A 132 -4.36 -1.25 -3.30
N CYS A 133 -4.54 -0.17 -4.05
CA CYS A 133 -5.73 0.69 -3.96
C CYS A 133 -7.01 -0.14 -4.19
N ILE A 134 -7.05 -0.92 -5.27
CA ILE A 134 -8.21 -1.76 -5.60
C ILE A 134 -8.43 -2.83 -4.53
N TYR A 135 -7.38 -3.49 -4.05
CA TYR A 135 -7.47 -4.50 -3.00
C TYR A 135 -8.06 -3.93 -1.71
N THR A 136 -7.53 -2.81 -1.24
CA THR A 136 -8.00 -2.15 -0.03
C THR A 136 -9.46 -1.70 -0.19
N ALA A 137 -9.79 -1.04 -1.30
CA ALA A 137 -11.15 -0.63 -1.60
C ALA A 137 -12.12 -1.82 -1.65
N SER A 138 -11.74 -2.93 -2.29
CA SER A 138 -12.60 -4.13 -2.39
C SER A 138 -12.79 -4.86 -1.07
N LYS A 139 -11.82 -4.75 -0.15
CA LYS A 139 -11.90 -5.35 1.19
C LYS A 139 -12.84 -4.57 2.10
N TYR A 140 -12.90 -3.25 1.92
CA TYR A 140 -13.51 -2.35 2.89
C TYR A 140 -14.72 -1.56 2.36
N SER A 141 -15.12 -1.76 1.10
CA SER A 141 -16.33 -1.16 0.53
C SER A 141 -17.27 -2.24 -0.02
N PRO A 142 -18.56 -1.94 -0.22
CA PRO A 142 -19.52 -2.87 -0.81
C PRO A 142 -19.32 -3.05 -2.33
N PHE A 143 -18.42 -2.28 -2.94
CA PHE A 143 -18.22 -2.29 -4.38
C PHE A 143 -17.33 -3.45 -4.82
N LYS A 144 -17.65 -4.02 -5.98
CA LYS A 144 -16.83 -5.06 -6.58
C LYS A 144 -15.62 -4.48 -7.30
N ALA A 145 -14.51 -5.23 -7.27
CA ALA A 145 -13.31 -4.82 -7.97
C ALA A 145 -13.54 -4.67 -9.49
N ASN A 146 -14.29 -5.58 -10.11
CA ASN A 146 -14.64 -5.56 -11.53
C ASN A 146 -16.14 -5.35 -11.74
N ARG A 147 -16.52 -4.87 -12.94
CA ARG A 147 -17.91 -4.71 -13.35
C ARG A 147 -18.63 -6.05 -13.35
N ASP A 148 -19.88 -6.04 -12.89
CA ASP A 148 -20.83 -7.14 -13.07
C ASP A 148 -21.43 -7.06 -14.50
N ASP A 149 -21.79 -5.85 -14.95
CA ASP A 149 -22.24 -5.56 -16.30
C ASP A 149 -21.16 -4.80 -17.07
N LYS A 150 -20.86 -5.27 -18.28
CA LYS A 150 -19.82 -4.65 -19.14
C LYS A 150 -20.14 -3.20 -19.51
N ASN A 151 -21.42 -2.83 -19.50
CA ASN A 151 -21.89 -1.53 -19.98
C ASN A 151 -22.03 -0.49 -18.87
N VAL A 152 -21.96 -0.87 -17.61
CA VAL A 152 -22.15 0.06 -16.48
C VAL A 152 -20.82 0.25 -15.75
N PRO A 153 -20.24 1.47 -15.78
CA PRO A 153 -19.00 1.78 -15.06
C PRO A 153 -19.29 1.98 -13.56
N ASN A 154 -19.33 0.88 -12.80
CA ASN A 154 -19.69 0.88 -11.36
C ASN A 154 -18.73 0.05 -10.50
N SER A 155 -17.54 -0.26 -10.99
CA SER A 155 -16.56 -1.04 -10.25
C SER A 155 -15.44 -0.17 -9.70
N ILE A 156 -14.72 -0.70 -8.70
CA ILE A 156 -13.53 -0.04 -8.16
C ILE A 156 -12.48 0.19 -9.25
N CYS A 157 -12.32 -0.74 -10.20
CA CYS A 157 -11.42 -0.56 -11.34
C CYS A 157 -11.82 0.63 -12.22
N ASP A 158 -13.13 0.93 -12.34
CA ASP A 158 -13.58 2.12 -13.05
C ASP A 158 -13.19 3.39 -12.35
N PHE A 159 -13.47 3.47 -11.05
CA PHE A 159 -13.19 4.66 -10.25
C PHE A 159 -11.68 4.93 -10.15
N VAL A 160 -10.88 3.88 -10.00
CA VAL A 160 -9.41 4.01 -10.03
C VAL A 160 -8.92 4.43 -11.42
N ALA A 161 -9.46 3.86 -12.49
CA ALA A 161 -9.08 4.21 -13.86
C ALA A 161 -9.34 5.69 -14.16
N GLU A 162 -10.52 6.18 -13.78
CA GLU A 162 -10.90 7.58 -13.91
C GLU A 162 -9.95 8.49 -13.12
N GLU A 163 -9.67 8.15 -11.85
CA GLU A 163 -8.79 8.93 -10.98
C GLU A 163 -7.36 9.04 -11.52
N ILE A 164 -6.80 7.96 -12.06
CA ILE A 164 -5.41 7.96 -12.55
C ILE A 164 -5.28 8.32 -14.04
N GLY A 165 -6.39 8.55 -14.72
CA GLY A 165 -6.39 8.93 -16.14
C GLY A 165 -6.02 7.78 -17.09
N LEU A 166 -6.37 6.54 -16.74
CA LEU A 166 -6.19 5.35 -17.58
C LEU A 166 -7.52 4.78 -18.01
N ASP A 167 -7.50 3.94 -19.05
CA ASP A 167 -8.68 3.19 -19.44
C ASP A 167 -8.97 2.01 -18.47
N PHE A 168 -10.24 1.67 -18.31
CA PHE A 168 -10.68 0.56 -17.47
C PHE A 168 -10.00 -0.77 -17.81
N THR A 169 -9.77 -1.04 -19.10
CA THR A 169 -9.21 -2.31 -19.57
C THR A 169 -7.77 -2.47 -19.06
N THR A 170 -7.01 -1.38 -19.05
CA THR A 170 -5.65 -1.33 -18.52
C THR A 170 -5.64 -1.60 -17.01
N VAL A 171 -6.47 -0.91 -16.23
CA VAL A 171 -6.58 -1.10 -14.78
C VAL A 171 -7.08 -2.50 -14.44
N LYS A 172 -8.12 -2.98 -15.15
CA LYS A 172 -8.60 -4.35 -15.00
C LYS A 172 -7.51 -5.38 -15.27
N ARG A 173 -6.68 -5.19 -16.31
CA ARG A 173 -5.57 -6.10 -16.62
C ARG A 173 -4.55 -6.12 -15.48
N MET A 174 -4.20 -4.98 -14.89
CA MET A 174 -3.34 -4.92 -13.70
C MET A 174 -3.96 -5.72 -12.55
N TRP A 175 -5.24 -5.53 -12.28
CA TRP A 175 -5.97 -6.25 -11.23
C TRP A 175 -6.04 -7.76 -11.46
N LEU A 176 -6.24 -8.21 -12.68
CA LEU A 176 -6.23 -9.64 -13.02
C LEU A 176 -4.85 -10.29 -12.79
N HIS A 177 -3.79 -9.52 -12.89
CA HIS A 177 -2.42 -9.96 -12.63
C HIS A 177 -1.89 -9.53 -11.26
N ARG A 178 -2.77 -9.11 -10.34
CA ARG A 178 -2.42 -8.55 -9.00
C ARG A 178 -1.47 -9.41 -8.18
N ASP A 179 -1.52 -10.73 -8.34
CA ASP A 179 -0.64 -11.64 -7.58
C ASP A 179 0.85 -11.40 -7.89
N ARG A 180 1.16 -10.86 -9.07
CA ARG A 180 2.52 -10.46 -9.44
C ARG A 180 2.99 -9.23 -8.69
N TYR A 181 2.06 -8.36 -8.31
CA TYR A 181 2.32 -7.05 -7.73
C TYR A 181 2.12 -7.05 -6.23
N LEU A 182 1.05 -7.67 -5.74
CA LEU A 182 0.72 -7.70 -4.31
C LEU A 182 1.44 -8.82 -3.56
N PHE A 183 1.69 -9.95 -4.24
CA PHE A 183 2.26 -11.15 -3.64
C PHE A 183 3.40 -11.69 -4.50
N PRO A 184 4.47 -10.93 -4.74
CA PRO A 184 5.57 -11.42 -5.54
C PRO A 184 6.10 -12.71 -4.92
N LYS A 185 6.09 -13.79 -5.71
CA LYS A 185 6.71 -15.06 -5.28
C LYS A 185 8.17 -14.78 -5.02
N ILE A 186 8.60 -14.86 -3.77
CA ILE A 186 10.00 -14.85 -3.41
C ILE A 186 10.60 -16.06 -4.10
N LYS A 187 11.37 -15.86 -5.17
CA LYS A 187 12.20 -16.92 -5.73
C LYS A 187 13.18 -17.27 -4.62
N ARG A 188 12.95 -18.39 -3.92
CA ARG A 188 13.98 -18.98 -3.08
C ARG A 188 15.15 -19.25 -4.01
N GLY A 189 16.22 -18.48 -3.82
CA GLY A 189 17.47 -18.72 -4.54
C GLY A 189 17.90 -20.16 -4.28
N HIS A 190 18.20 -20.88 -5.36
CA HIS A 190 18.92 -22.13 -5.31
C HIS A 190 20.37 -21.86 -4.97
#